data_168602f41e3022247a62fc2481498d8e
#
_entry.id   168602f41e3022247a62fc2481498d8e
#
_cell.length_a   1.000
_cell.length_b   1.000
_cell.length_c   1.000
_cell.angle_alpha   90.00
_cell.angle_beta   90.00
_cell.angle_gamma   90.00
#
_symmetry.space_group_name_H-M   'P 1'
#
loop_
_entity.id
_entity.type
_entity.pdbx_description
1 polymer ?
#
loop_
_entity_poly.entity_id
_entity_poly.type
_entity_poly.pdbx_seq_one_letter_code
_entity_poly.pdbx_strand_id
1 'polypeptide(L)'
;MDKVIFFSPSTCGAYRLDVHGSDMPADVVEVPEGNWLGLLKELETSPKKMSSRPDGQPVLIDPPPLDAAELGAIERVWRDAQLALTDPLVSRHRDELEEGGAISLAVEQYAELQAYRRMLRDWPQGSQFPLAEHRPLAPTWLATQTT
;
A
#
# COMPACT_ATOMS: atom_id res chain seq x y z
N MET A 1 -35.67 11.18 22.51
CA MET A 1 -35.11 12.15 21.55
C MET A 1 -33.93 11.48 20.86
N ASP A 2 -34.04 11.27 19.58
CA ASP A 2 -32.93 10.74 18.82
C ASP A 2 -31.82 11.79 18.81
N LYS A 3 -30.63 11.40 19.25
CA LYS A 3 -29.46 12.25 19.18
C LYS A 3 -29.10 12.49 17.72
N VAL A 4 -28.73 13.71 17.39
CA VAL A 4 -28.39 14.13 16.03
C VAL A 4 -26.91 14.53 16.01
N ILE A 5 -26.23 14.11 14.96
CA ILE A 5 -24.88 14.53 14.58
C ILE A 5 -25.00 15.54 13.44
N PHE A 6 -24.14 16.53 13.43
CA PHE A 6 -23.99 17.50 12.34
C PHE A 6 -22.79 17.12 11.48
N PHE A 7 -23.05 16.68 10.28
CA PHE A 7 -21.98 16.30 9.33
C PHE A 7 -21.71 17.44 8.36
N SER A 8 -20.44 17.78 8.16
CA SER A 8 -20.02 18.78 7.18
C SER A 8 -19.46 18.11 5.92
N PRO A 9 -20.07 18.32 4.74
CA PRO A 9 -19.55 17.83 3.47
C PRO A 9 -18.15 18.33 3.15
N SER A 10 -17.83 19.59 3.46
CA SER A 10 -16.54 20.18 3.13
C SER A 10 -15.38 19.63 3.95
N THR A 11 -15.62 19.24 5.19
CA THR A 11 -14.58 18.68 6.07
C THR A 11 -14.66 17.17 6.19
N CYS A 12 -15.74 16.54 5.73
CA CYS A 12 -16.10 15.14 6.01
C CYS A 12 -16.08 14.80 7.50
N GLY A 13 -16.31 15.80 8.35
CA GLY A 13 -16.24 15.72 9.80
C GLY A 13 -17.62 15.71 10.44
N ALA A 14 -17.71 15.11 11.63
CA ALA A 14 -18.91 15.12 12.47
C ALA A 14 -18.78 16.10 13.63
N TYR A 15 -19.83 16.83 13.86
CA TYR A 15 -19.91 17.88 14.88
C TYR A 15 -21.10 17.64 15.81
N ARG A 16 -21.02 18.12 17.00
CA ARG A 16 -22.07 18.06 18.02
C ARG A 16 -22.29 19.42 18.62
N LEU A 17 -23.56 19.78 18.77
CA LEU A 17 -23.92 21.10 19.29
C LEU A 17 -23.44 21.32 20.75
N ASP A 18 -23.47 20.26 21.56
CA ASP A 18 -23.02 20.28 22.96
C ASP A 18 -21.51 20.39 23.13
N VAL A 19 -20.73 20.10 22.08
CA VAL A 19 -19.26 20.14 22.09
C VAL A 19 -18.72 21.35 21.34
N HIS A 20 -19.26 21.63 20.13
CA HIS A 20 -18.72 22.59 19.20
C HIS A 20 -19.48 23.94 19.19
N GLY A 21 -20.70 23.96 19.74
CA GLY A 21 -21.49 25.18 19.81
C GLY A 21 -21.67 25.85 18.45
N SER A 22 -21.26 27.10 18.34
CA SER A 22 -21.31 27.89 17.09
C SER A 22 -20.10 27.65 16.16
N ASP A 23 -19.09 26.90 16.61
CA ASP A 23 -17.84 26.70 15.87
C ASP A 23 -17.95 25.51 14.88
N MET A 24 -19.11 25.33 14.30
CA MET A 24 -19.35 24.34 13.25
C MET A 24 -19.26 24.98 11.86
N PRO A 25 -18.81 24.22 10.83
CA PRO A 25 -18.90 24.68 9.44
C PRO A 25 -20.32 25.09 9.06
N ALA A 26 -20.45 26.05 8.13
CA ALA A 26 -21.75 26.56 7.69
C ALA A 26 -22.54 25.55 6.83
N ASP A 27 -21.88 24.51 6.32
CA ASP A 27 -22.43 23.50 5.42
C ASP A 27 -22.89 22.21 6.14
N VAL A 28 -23.03 22.23 7.47
CA VAL A 28 -23.43 21.03 8.20
C VAL A 28 -24.87 20.62 7.89
N VAL A 29 -25.09 19.32 7.79
CA VAL A 29 -26.39 18.69 7.68
C VAL A 29 -26.66 17.77 8.88
N GLU A 30 -27.91 17.66 9.26
CA GLU A 30 -28.33 16.79 10.36
C GLU A 30 -28.30 15.31 9.92
N VAL A 31 -27.70 14.46 10.75
CA VAL A 31 -27.64 13.03 10.55
C VAL A 31 -28.07 12.32 11.84
N PRO A 32 -29.03 11.40 11.80
CA PRO A 32 -29.38 10.58 12.95
C PRO A 32 -28.15 9.84 13.49
N GLU A 33 -27.94 9.89 14.80
CA GLU A 33 -26.75 9.28 15.45
C GLU A 33 -26.60 7.79 15.11
N GLY A 34 -27.70 7.05 15.02
CA GLY A 34 -27.70 5.64 14.62
C GLY A 34 -27.15 5.41 13.20
N ASN A 35 -27.49 6.29 12.25
CA ASN A 35 -26.97 6.21 10.88
C ASN A 35 -25.46 6.52 10.86
N TRP A 36 -25.03 7.54 11.61
CA TRP A 36 -23.62 7.89 11.74
C TRP A 36 -22.79 6.74 12.32
N LEU A 37 -23.25 6.15 13.43
CA LEU A 37 -22.57 5.00 14.05
C LEU A 37 -22.50 3.79 13.12
N GLY A 38 -23.53 3.57 12.29
CA GLY A 38 -23.51 2.54 11.26
C GLY A 38 -22.40 2.75 10.23
N LEU A 39 -22.22 3.99 9.76
CA LEU A 39 -21.14 4.34 8.83
C LEU A 39 -19.76 4.16 9.45
N LEU A 40 -19.58 4.58 10.71
CA LEU A 40 -18.31 4.39 11.43
C LEU A 40 -17.96 2.91 11.59
N LYS A 41 -18.94 2.07 11.93
CA LYS A 41 -18.72 0.62 12.04
C LYS A 41 -18.32 -0.01 10.70
N GLU A 42 -18.90 0.44 9.59
CA GLU A 42 -18.52 -0.02 8.26
C GLU A 42 -17.11 0.44 7.89
N LEU A 43 -16.70 1.67 8.28
CA LEU A 43 -15.34 2.17 8.08
C LEU A 43 -14.26 1.33 8.79
N GLU A 44 -14.56 0.80 9.98
CA GLU A 44 -13.62 -0.04 10.73
C GLU A 44 -13.28 -1.36 10.02
N THR A 45 -14.19 -1.84 9.18
CA THR A 45 -14.08 -3.16 8.54
C THR A 45 -13.89 -3.10 7.02
N SER A 46 -13.82 -1.91 6.43
CA SER A 46 -13.70 -1.72 4.99
C SER A 46 -12.66 -0.67 4.61
N PRO A 47 -12.06 -0.74 3.41
CA PRO A 47 -11.11 0.27 2.93
C PRO A 47 -11.79 1.56 2.44
N LYS A 48 -13.10 1.68 2.59
CA LYS A 48 -13.88 2.82 2.13
C LYS A 48 -13.49 4.13 2.81
N LYS A 49 -13.84 5.25 2.21
CA LYS A 49 -13.63 6.59 2.75
C LYS A 49 -14.95 7.31 2.95
N MET A 50 -15.02 8.16 3.98
CA MET A 50 -16.16 9.05 4.17
C MET A 50 -16.18 10.11 3.06
N SER A 51 -17.36 10.33 2.50
CA SER A 51 -17.65 11.35 1.51
C SER A 51 -19.05 11.89 1.74
N SER A 52 -19.52 12.78 0.88
CA SER A 52 -20.87 13.32 0.92
C SER A 52 -21.62 13.07 -0.39
N ARG A 53 -22.92 12.89 -0.28
CA ARG A 53 -23.83 12.92 -1.43
C ARG A 53 -24.10 14.36 -1.86
N PRO A 54 -24.73 14.58 -3.03
CA PRO A 54 -25.16 15.92 -3.46
C PRO A 54 -26.13 16.63 -2.50
N ASP A 55 -26.87 15.85 -1.70
CA ASP A 55 -27.76 16.37 -0.64
C ASP A 55 -27.03 16.71 0.67
N GLY A 56 -25.70 16.55 0.71
CA GLY A 56 -24.88 16.80 1.88
C GLY A 56 -24.80 15.64 2.87
N GLN A 57 -25.59 14.58 2.69
CA GLN A 57 -25.58 13.43 3.60
C GLN A 57 -24.29 12.62 3.48
N PRO A 58 -23.76 12.07 4.61
CA PRO A 58 -22.56 11.24 4.59
C PRO A 58 -22.78 9.93 3.85
N VAL A 59 -21.78 9.49 3.13
CA VAL A 59 -21.74 8.22 2.41
C VAL A 59 -20.34 7.65 2.43
N LEU A 60 -20.24 6.33 2.38
CA LEU A 60 -18.95 5.65 2.19
C LEU A 60 -18.75 5.34 0.71
N ILE A 61 -17.60 5.74 0.20
CA ILE A 61 -17.18 5.49 -1.18
C ILE A 61 -15.92 4.65 -1.20
N ASP A 62 -15.72 3.90 -2.27
CA ASP A 62 -14.44 3.24 -2.51
C ASP A 62 -13.35 4.31 -2.69
N PRO A 63 -12.13 4.06 -2.15
CA PRO A 63 -11.04 5.00 -2.37
C PRO A 63 -10.77 5.14 -3.87
N PRO A 64 -10.40 6.35 -4.34
CA PRO A 64 -10.03 6.50 -5.74
C PRO A 64 -8.85 5.56 -6.05
N PRO A 65 -8.77 5.03 -7.30
CA PRO A 65 -7.62 4.23 -7.69
C PRO A 65 -6.33 5.03 -7.53
N LEU A 66 -5.26 4.33 -7.12
CA LEU A 66 -3.94 4.94 -6.97
C LEU A 66 -3.48 5.52 -8.31
N ASP A 67 -2.85 6.68 -8.27
CA ASP A 67 -2.25 7.28 -9.45
C ASP A 67 -0.92 6.59 -9.83
N ALA A 68 -0.38 6.92 -11.01
CA ALA A 68 0.85 6.31 -11.50
C ALA A 68 2.07 6.58 -10.60
N ALA A 69 2.10 7.73 -9.91
CA ALA A 69 3.19 8.08 -9.00
C ALA A 69 3.12 7.25 -7.71
N GLU A 70 1.92 7.07 -7.16
CA GLU A 70 1.67 6.24 -5.98
C GLU A 70 1.98 4.76 -6.26
N LEU A 71 1.50 4.23 -7.40
CA LEU A 71 1.82 2.88 -7.84
C LEU A 71 3.33 2.71 -8.05
N GLY A 72 3.98 3.70 -8.67
CA GLY A 72 5.42 3.68 -8.88
C GLY A 72 6.23 3.68 -7.57
N ALA A 73 5.75 4.38 -6.54
CA ALA A 73 6.36 4.36 -5.21
C ALA A 73 6.25 2.97 -4.57
N ILE A 74 5.08 2.35 -4.63
CA ILE A 74 4.85 0.98 -4.12
C ILE A 74 5.78 -0.02 -4.81
N GLU A 75 5.88 0.04 -6.12
CA GLU A 75 6.72 -0.87 -6.90
C GLU A 75 8.22 -0.69 -6.62
N ARG A 76 8.67 0.53 -6.35
CA ARG A 76 10.07 0.77 -5.92
C ARG A 76 10.35 0.18 -4.55
N VAL A 77 9.45 0.33 -3.60
CA VAL A 77 9.58 -0.28 -2.26
C VAL A 77 9.62 -1.81 -2.38
N TRP A 78 8.72 -2.40 -3.18
CA TRP A 78 8.76 -3.83 -3.44
C TRP A 78 10.10 -4.29 -4.04
N ARG A 79 10.59 -3.61 -5.09
CA ARG A 79 11.88 -3.89 -5.73
C ARG A 79 13.03 -3.83 -4.74
N ASP A 80 13.09 -2.78 -3.93
CA ASP A 80 14.16 -2.59 -2.95
C ASP A 80 14.14 -3.70 -1.88
N ALA A 81 12.96 -4.14 -1.46
CA ALA A 81 12.81 -5.30 -0.58
C ALA A 81 13.34 -6.59 -1.23
N GLN A 82 13.07 -6.83 -2.51
CA GLN A 82 13.60 -8.00 -3.23
C GLN A 82 15.13 -7.96 -3.34
N LEU A 83 15.72 -6.81 -3.62
CA LEU A 83 17.17 -6.63 -3.64
C LEU A 83 17.78 -6.90 -2.26
N ALA A 84 17.20 -6.36 -1.20
CA ALA A 84 17.65 -6.56 0.18
C ALA A 84 17.60 -8.04 0.61
N LEU A 85 16.53 -8.77 0.24
CA LEU A 85 16.41 -10.21 0.52
C LEU A 85 17.51 -11.05 -0.15
N THR A 86 18.06 -10.59 -1.25
CA THR A 86 19.09 -11.33 -2.00
C THR A 86 20.51 -10.87 -1.72
N ASP A 87 20.71 -9.76 -1.02
CA ASP A 87 22.05 -9.24 -0.67
C ASP A 87 22.89 -10.25 0.16
N PRO A 88 22.35 -10.93 1.18
CA PRO A 88 23.10 -11.91 1.95
C PRO A 88 23.58 -13.10 1.10
N LEU A 89 22.79 -13.52 0.10
CA LEU A 89 23.18 -14.60 -0.82
C LEU A 89 24.37 -14.23 -1.69
N VAL A 90 24.39 -12.98 -2.17
CA VAL A 90 25.51 -12.47 -2.98
C VAL A 90 26.75 -12.32 -2.12
N SER A 91 26.64 -11.76 -0.93
CA SER A 91 27.78 -11.60 -0.01
C SER A 91 28.38 -12.95 0.37
N ARG A 92 27.55 -13.89 0.81
CA ARG A 92 28.01 -15.24 1.16
C ARG A 92 28.69 -15.93 0.00
N HIS A 93 28.13 -15.89 -1.21
CA HIS A 93 28.73 -16.53 -2.37
C HIS A 93 30.11 -15.96 -2.71
N ARG A 94 30.28 -14.64 -2.57
CA ARG A 94 31.59 -13.98 -2.78
C ARG A 94 32.61 -14.39 -1.73
N ASP A 95 32.20 -14.41 -0.45
CA ASP A 95 33.08 -14.82 0.64
C ASP A 95 33.54 -16.28 0.46
N GLU A 96 32.62 -17.20 0.12
CA GLU A 96 32.93 -18.60 -0.16
C GLU A 96 33.92 -18.76 -1.32
N LEU A 97 33.78 -17.96 -2.38
CA LEU A 97 34.73 -17.97 -3.50
C LEU A 97 36.12 -17.45 -3.09
N GLU A 98 36.19 -16.40 -2.28
CA GLU A 98 37.46 -15.84 -1.80
C GLU A 98 38.18 -16.80 -0.84
N GLU A 99 37.44 -17.53 0.00
CA GLU A 99 37.95 -18.56 0.89
C GLU A 99 38.45 -19.82 0.16
N GLY A 100 37.97 -20.03 -1.09
CA GLY A 100 38.32 -21.20 -1.89
C GLY A 100 37.74 -22.51 -1.37
N GLY A 101 36.68 -22.42 -0.57
CA GLY A 101 35.96 -23.55 0.01
C GLY A 101 34.77 -24.05 -0.83
N ALA A 102 33.87 -24.77 -0.18
CA ALA A 102 32.62 -25.20 -0.79
C ALA A 102 31.69 -24.00 -0.98
N ILE A 103 31.07 -23.90 -2.16
CA ILE A 103 30.09 -22.86 -2.50
C ILE A 103 28.67 -23.35 -2.27
N SER A 104 27.84 -22.51 -1.65
CA SER A 104 26.42 -22.83 -1.36
C SER A 104 25.52 -22.76 -2.59
N LEU A 105 25.80 -21.85 -3.52
CA LEU A 105 25.07 -21.71 -4.78
C LEU A 105 25.90 -22.28 -5.94
N ALA A 106 25.26 -23.07 -6.78
CA ALA A 106 25.86 -23.47 -8.04
C ALA A 106 26.13 -22.24 -8.93
N VAL A 107 27.10 -22.38 -9.85
CA VAL A 107 27.48 -21.28 -10.77
C VAL A 107 26.28 -20.79 -11.57
N GLU A 108 25.43 -21.70 -12.01
CA GLU A 108 24.20 -21.41 -12.76
C GLU A 108 23.18 -20.65 -11.88
N GLN A 109 23.01 -21.06 -10.62
CA GLN A 109 22.12 -20.38 -9.66
C GLN A 109 22.60 -18.96 -9.39
N TYR A 110 23.90 -18.77 -9.21
CA TYR A 110 24.43 -17.42 -9.01
C TYR A 110 24.24 -16.53 -10.25
N ALA A 111 24.43 -17.08 -11.46
CA ALA A 111 24.18 -16.36 -12.70
C ALA A 111 22.69 -15.96 -12.83
N GLU A 112 21.76 -16.85 -12.52
CA GLU A 112 20.31 -16.58 -12.49
C GLU A 112 19.97 -15.51 -11.45
N LEU A 113 20.58 -15.57 -10.26
CA LEU A 113 20.40 -14.55 -9.22
C LEU A 113 20.85 -13.17 -9.71
N GLN A 114 22.02 -13.08 -10.35
CA GLN A 114 22.52 -11.82 -10.88
C GLN A 114 21.63 -11.28 -12.02
N ALA A 115 21.12 -12.14 -12.88
CA ALA A 115 20.18 -11.76 -13.93
C ALA A 115 18.87 -11.21 -13.34
N TYR A 116 18.30 -11.88 -12.32
CA TYR A 116 17.11 -11.42 -11.61
C TYR A 116 17.34 -10.06 -10.94
N ARG A 117 18.46 -9.88 -10.24
CA ARG A 117 18.83 -8.61 -9.60
C ARG A 117 19.00 -7.47 -10.60
N ARG A 118 19.47 -7.77 -11.81
CA ARG A 118 19.55 -6.79 -12.90
C ARG A 118 18.16 -6.39 -13.36
N MET A 119 17.27 -7.35 -13.60
CA MET A 119 15.88 -7.08 -13.95
C MET A 119 15.17 -6.23 -12.90
N LEU A 120 15.43 -6.48 -11.61
CA LEU A 120 14.89 -5.65 -10.52
C LEU A 120 15.37 -4.20 -10.60
N ARG A 121 16.66 -3.97 -10.84
CA ARG A 121 17.20 -2.61 -10.98
C ARG A 121 16.63 -1.88 -12.21
N ASP A 122 16.41 -2.60 -13.30
CA ASP A 122 15.90 -2.04 -14.55
C ASP A 122 14.37 -1.88 -14.53
N TRP A 123 13.67 -2.55 -13.60
CA TRP A 123 12.21 -2.56 -13.51
C TRP A 123 11.55 -1.17 -13.57
N PRO A 124 12.01 -0.14 -12.81
CA PRO A 124 11.39 1.18 -12.84
C PRO A 124 11.49 1.91 -14.17
N GLN A 125 12.35 1.45 -15.09
CA GLN A 125 12.54 2.03 -16.43
C GLN A 125 11.85 1.21 -17.51
N GLY A 126 11.24 0.10 -17.14
CA GLY A 126 10.54 -0.79 -18.07
C GLY A 126 9.22 -0.17 -18.54
N SER A 127 8.82 -0.51 -19.77
CA SER A 127 7.58 -0.01 -20.39
C SER A 127 6.30 -0.45 -19.67
N GLN A 128 6.38 -1.52 -18.90
CA GLN A 128 5.25 -2.07 -18.13
C GLN A 128 5.22 -1.59 -16.67
N PHE A 129 6.20 -0.80 -16.25
CA PHE A 129 6.19 -0.18 -14.93
C PHE A 129 5.08 0.87 -14.85
N PRO A 130 4.31 0.94 -13.79
CA PRO A 130 4.39 0.24 -12.49
C PRO A 130 3.35 -0.90 -12.34
N LEU A 131 3.07 -1.67 -13.38
CA LEU A 131 2.08 -2.75 -13.35
C LEU A 131 2.62 -3.98 -12.61
N ALA A 132 2.06 -4.29 -11.44
CA ALA A 132 2.54 -5.36 -10.57
C ALA A 132 2.56 -6.76 -11.23
N GLU A 133 1.65 -7.02 -12.17
CA GLU A 133 1.60 -8.27 -12.93
C GLU A 133 2.81 -8.46 -13.87
N HIS A 134 3.58 -7.42 -14.10
CA HIS A 134 4.80 -7.44 -14.94
C HIS A 134 6.10 -7.38 -14.13
N ARG A 135 6.02 -7.59 -12.81
CA ARG A 135 7.21 -7.65 -11.95
C ARG A 135 8.20 -8.72 -12.43
N PRO A 136 9.51 -8.49 -12.34
CA PRO A 136 10.50 -9.51 -12.60
C PRO A 136 10.24 -10.80 -11.80
N LEU A 137 10.32 -11.94 -12.48
CA LEU A 137 10.11 -13.24 -11.86
C LEU A 137 11.41 -13.73 -11.22
N ALA A 138 11.33 -14.11 -9.94
CA ALA A 138 12.44 -14.69 -9.22
C ALA A 138 12.73 -16.12 -9.71
N PRO A 139 13.99 -16.58 -9.68
CA PRO A 139 14.30 -17.98 -9.88
C PRO A 139 13.52 -18.87 -8.90
N THR A 140 13.03 -20.02 -9.36
CA THR A 140 12.15 -20.90 -8.55
C THR A 140 12.82 -21.44 -7.29
N TRP A 141 14.15 -21.65 -7.33
CA TRP A 141 14.93 -22.14 -6.21
C TRP A 141 15.16 -21.07 -5.12
N LEU A 142 14.98 -19.78 -5.43
CA LEU A 142 15.31 -18.69 -4.52
C LEU A 142 14.49 -18.72 -3.23
N ALA A 143 13.23 -19.10 -3.30
CA ALA A 143 12.34 -19.18 -2.15
C ALA A 143 12.86 -20.13 -1.06
N THR A 144 13.61 -21.18 -1.42
CA THR A 144 14.20 -22.14 -0.48
C THR A 144 15.46 -21.62 0.22
N GLN A 145 16.06 -20.55 -0.27
CA GLN A 145 17.29 -19.96 0.25
C GLN A 145 17.06 -18.72 1.12
N THR A 146 15.87 -18.15 1.06
CA THR A 146 15.50 -16.90 1.77
C THR A 146 14.57 -17.13 2.96
N THR A 147 14.39 -18.39 3.39
CA THR A 147 13.55 -18.77 4.55
C THR A 147 14.33 -18.75 5.84
#